data_eebdb957b90af02d671c1c92298b151f
#
_entry.id   eebdb957b90af02d671c1c92298b151f
#
_cell.length_a   1.000
_cell.length_b   1.000
_cell.length_c   1.000
_cell.angle_alpha   90.00
_cell.angle_beta   90.00
_cell.angle_gamma   90.00
#
_symmetry.space_group_name_H-M   'P 1'
#
loop_
_entity.id
_entity.type
_entity.pdbx_description
1 polymer ?
#
loop_
_entity_poly.entity_id
_entity_poly.type
_entity_poly.pdbx_seq_one_letter_code
_entity_poly.pdbx_strand_id
1 'polypeptide(L)'
;MSDFDPAQVTTDNAVLEMAKRVSVETRTEEGPGANWWRPYTVKMNLVDGSIREKSVTALKGSLARPLTMEEQQSKLDEAGKDMLSPAQLEALADASRNIGAHGIGPVTKIMREAEIGQ
;
A
#
# COMPACT_ATOMS: atom_id res chain seq x y z
N MET A 1 0.18 -10.01 3.70
CA MET A 1 -0.38 -9.47 2.41
C MET A 1 -0.22 -10.48 1.30
N SER A 2 -0.51 -11.75 1.64
CA SER A 2 -0.50 -12.90 0.70
C SER A 2 -1.52 -12.76 -0.44
N ASP A 3 -2.52 -11.87 -0.26
CA ASP A 3 -3.63 -11.66 -1.21
C ASP A 3 -3.20 -11.00 -2.53
N PHE A 4 -1.93 -10.61 -2.64
CA PHE A 4 -1.35 -10.01 -3.86
C PHE A 4 -0.26 -10.86 -4.50
N ASP A 5 -0.12 -12.13 -4.12
CA ASP A 5 0.74 -13.05 -4.87
C ASP A 5 0.15 -13.25 -6.29
N PRO A 6 0.84 -12.80 -7.36
CA PRO A 6 0.33 -12.90 -8.72
C PRO A 6 0.00 -14.34 -9.13
N ALA A 7 0.75 -15.31 -8.66
CA ALA A 7 0.53 -16.73 -8.97
C ALA A 7 -0.79 -17.22 -8.34
N GLN A 8 -1.12 -16.76 -7.15
CA GLN A 8 -2.33 -17.14 -6.42
C GLN A 8 -3.57 -16.42 -6.97
N VAL A 9 -3.46 -15.11 -7.20
CA VAL A 9 -4.57 -14.28 -7.69
C VAL A 9 -5.00 -14.69 -9.11
N THR A 10 -4.06 -15.09 -9.97
CA THR A 10 -4.35 -15.51 -11.36
C THR A 10 -4.88 -16.93 -11.48
N THR A 11 -4.77 -17.76 -10.44
CA THR A 11 -5.20 -19.16 -10.45
C THR A 11 -6.42 -19.44 -9.54
N ASP A 12 -6.76 -18.54 -8.64
CA ASP A 12 -7.92 -18.69 -7.76
C ASP A 12 -9.22 -18.40 -8.52
N ASN A 13 -10.00 -19.45 -8.79
CA ASN A 13 -11.26 -19.34 -9.50
C ASN A 13 -12.28 -18.44 -8.78
N ALA A 14 -12.27 -18.38 -7.45
CA ALA A 14 -13.20 -17.53 -6.70
C ALA A 14 -12.86 -16.04 -6.92
N VAL A 15 -11.58 -15.69 -6.95
CA VAL A 15 -11.10 -14.34 -7.27
C VAL A 15 -11.46 -13.98 -8.71
N LEU A 16 -11.23 -14.88 -9.67
CA LEU A 16 -11.55 -14.66 -11.07
C LEU A 16 -13.05 -14.48 -11.32
N GLU A 17 -13.90 -15.27 -10.68
CA GLU A 17 -15.36 -15.11 -10.77
C GLU A 17 -15.85 -13.81 -10.12
N MET A 18 -15.23 -13.39 -9.02
CA MET A 18 -15.53 -12.09 -8.43
C MET A 18 -15.09 -10.94 -9.34
N ALA A 19 -13.93 -11.03 -9.98
CA ALA A 19 -13.42 -10.00 -10.90
C ALA A 19 -14.37 -9.76 -12.07
N LYS A 20 -15.04 -10.79 -12.59
CA LYS A 20 -16.05 -10.66 -13.66
C LYS A 20 -17.27 -9.82 -13.27
N ARG A 21 -17.52 -9.64 -11.98
CA ARG A 21 -18.62 -8.82 -11.45
C ARG A 21 -18.24 -7.37 -11.24
N VAL A 22 -16.96 -7.02 -11.45
CA VAL A 22 -16.46 -5.65 -11.30
C VAL A 22 -16.53 -4.94 -12.64
N SER A 23 -17.25 -3.83 -12.70
CA SER A 23 -17.24 -2.90 -13.83
C SER A 23 -16.57 -1.60 -13.43
N VAL A 24 -15.77 -1.03 -14.31
CA VAL A 24 -15.08 0.25 -14.10
C VAL A 24 -15.70 1.29 -15.02
N GLU A 25 -16.28 2.33 -14.43
CA GLU A 25 -16.77 3.50 -15.14
C GLU A 25 -15.78 4.65 -14.98
N THR A 26 -15.26 5.15 -16.08
CA THR A 26 -14.37 6.31 -16.06
C THR A 26 -15.21 7.58 -16.25
N ARG A 27 -15.16 8.47 -15.26
CA ARG A 27 -15.73 9.81 -15.40
C ARG A 27 -14.65 10.76 -15.88
N THR A 28 -14.79 11.30 -17.06
CA THR A 28 -13.99 12.39 -17.61
C THR A 28 -14.60 13.72 -17.14
N GLU A 29 -14.26 14.14 -15.94
CA GLU A 29 -14.48 15.53 -15.54
C GLU A 29 -13.25 16.33 -15.97
N GLU A 30 -13.37 17.08 -17.05
CA GLU A 30 -12.38 18.05 -17.48
C GLU A 30 -12.46 19.26 -16.56
N GLY A 31 -11.48 19.40 -15.65
CA GLY A 31 -11.30 20.59 -14.82
C GLY A 31 -9.87 21.10 -14.94
N PRO A 32 -9.66 22.43 -14.92
CA PRO A 32 -8.32 23.01 -14.89
C PRO A 32 -7.62 22.60 -13.60
N GLY A 33 -6.45 21.97 -13.73
CA GLY A 33 -5.67 21.46 -12.61
C GLY A 33 -5.89 19.98 -12.37
N ALA A 34 -5.75 19.17 -13.42
CA ALA A 34 -5.77 17.71 -13.30
C ALA A 34 -4.66 17.23 -12.34
N ASN A 35 -4.95 17.23 -11.04
CA ASN A 35 -4.19 16.43 -10.12
C ASN A 35 -4.23 14.99 -10.63
N TRP A 36 -3.08 14.37 -10.75
CA TRP A 36 -2.90 12.95 -11.09
C TRP A 36 -3.74 12.03 -10.18
N TRP A 37 -4.20 12.54 -9.05
CA TRP A 37 -5.09 11.89 -8.09
C TRP A 37 -6.52 12.41 -8.25
N ARG A 38 -7.43 11.50 -8.57
CA ARG A 38 -8.88 11.77 -8.59
C ARG A 38 -9.59 10.95 -7.52
N PRO A 39 -10.62 11.52 -6.84
CA PRO A 39 -11.48 10.74 -5.98
C PRO A 39 -12.14 9.61 -6.78
N TYR A 40 -12.26 8.45 -6.18
CA TYR A 40 -13.03 7.36 -6.76
C TYR A 40 -14.07 6.85 -5.79
N THR A 41 -15.16 6.30 -6.33
CA THR A 41 -16.25 5.74 -5.58
C THR A 41 -16.38 4.26 -5.92
N VAL A 42 -16.43 3.42 -4.89
CA VAL A 42 -16.76 2.01 -5.01
C VAL A 42 -18.22 1.83 -4.62
N LYS A 43 -18.98 1.20 -5.50
CA LYS A 43 -20.38 0.85 -5.30
C LYS A 43 -20.55 -0.66 -5.38
N MET A 44 -21.18 -1.24 -4.38
CA MET A 44 -21.45 -2.68 -4.31
C MET A 44 -22.95 -2.92 -4.24
N ASN A 45 -23.47 -3.71 -5.18
CA ASN A 45 -24.83 -4.24 -5.12
C ASN A 45 -24.78 -5.58 -4.38
N LEU A 46 -25.45 -5.68 -3.25
CA LEU A 46 -25.48 -6.90 -2.44
C LEU A 46 -26.61 -7.84 -2.86
N VAL A 47 -26.51 -9.10 -2.47
CA VAL A 47 -27.49 -10.15 -2.83
C VAL A 47 -28.88 -9.86 -2.27
N ASP A 48 -28.98 -9.18 -1.14
CA ASP A 48 -30.23 -8.75 -0.50
C ASP A 48 -30.89 -7.53 -1.18
N GLY A 49 -30.31 -7.05 -2.29
CA GLY A 49 -30.77 -5.88 -3.03
C GLY A 49 -30.30 -4.53 -2.44
N SER A 50 -29.61 -4.53 -1.31
CA SER A 50 -29.05 -3.31 -0.76
C SER A 50 -27.81 -2.85 -1.52
N ILE A 51 -27.52 -1.53 -1.43
CA ILE A 51 -26.38 -0.92 -2.08
C ILE A 51 -25.46 -0.36 -1.00
N ARG A 52 -24.17 -0.68 -1.10
CA ARG A 52 -23.12 -0.07 -0.31
C ARG A 52 -22.27 0.79 -1.20
N GLU A 53 -22.03 2.02 -0.77
CA GLU A 53 -21.19 2.98 -1.51
C GLU A 53 -20.17 3.61 -0.58
N LYS A 54 -18.92 3.77 -1.08
CA LYS A 54 -17.85 4.45 -0.36
C LYS A 54 -16.99 5.22 -1.34
N SER A 55 -16.85 6.51 -1.09
CA SER A 55 -15.96 7.39 -1.84
C SER A 55 -14.63 7.56 -1.10
N VAL A 56 -13.54 7.56 -1.85
CA VAL A 56 -12.21 7.86 -1.36
C VAL A 56 -11.77 9.18 -1.96
N THR A 57 -11.67 10.19 -1.11
CA THR A 57 -11.33 11.57 -1.50
C THR A 57 -9.86 11.91 -1.29
N ALA A 58 -9.14 11.08 -0.53
CA ALA A 58 -7.70 11.23 -0.30
C ALA A 58 -7.04 9.86 -0.14
N LEU A 59 -5.91 9.68 -0.81
CA LEU A 59 -5.08 8.48 -0.64
C LEU A 59 -4.51 8.43 0.77
N LYS A 60 -4.48 7.23 1.33
CA LYS A 60 -3.73 6.96 2.55
C LYS A 60 -2.24 7.16 2.28
N GLY A 61 -1.57 7.97 3.11
CA GLY A 61 -0.19 8.39 2.90
C GLY A 61 -0.04 9.73 2.18
N SER A 62 -1.16 10.36 1.75
CA SER A 62 -1.14 11.75 1.25
C SER A 62 -1.10 12.77 2.39
N LEU A 63 -0.83 14.04 2.09
CA LEU A 63 -0.86 15.12 3.08
C LEU A 63 -2.22 15.25 3.78
N ALA A 64 -3.32 15.00 3.06
CA ALA A 64 -4.67 15.03 3.61
C ALA A 64 -5.02 13.80 4.46
N ARG A 65 -4.26 12.71 4.32
CA ARG A 65 -4.46 11.46 5.05
C ARG A 65 -3.12 10.76 5.29
N PRO A 66 -2.26 11.31 6.16
CA PRO A 66 -0.94 10.75 6.42
C PRO A 66 -1.03 9.36 7.05
N LEU A 67 0.02 8.57 6.86
CA LEU A 67 0.18 7.30 7.57
C LEU A 67 0.54 7.58 9.03
N THR A 68 -0.01 6.80 9.94
CA THR A 68 0.48 6.75 11.33
C THR A 68 1.86 6.11 11.39
N MET A 69 2.56 6.28 12.51
CA MET A 69 3.85 5.63 12.74
C MET A 69 3.75 4.10 12.70
N GLU A 70 2.69 3.55 13.28
CA GLU A 70 2.40 2.11 13.26
C GLU A 70 2.17 1.59 11.83
N GLU A 71 1.42 2.33 11.02
CA GLU A 71 1.18 1.96 9.62
C GLU A 71 2.44 2.05 8.76
N GLN A 72 3.33 3.00 9.04
CA GLN A 72 4.63 3.10 8.39
C GLN A 72 5.50 1.90 8.76
N GLN A 73 5.54 1.55 10.06
CA GLN A 73 6.28 0.39 10.54
C GLN A 73 5.75 -0.90 9.91
N SER A 74 4.44 -1.12 9.93
CA SER A 74 3.81 -2.29 9.32
C SER A 74 4.14 -2.45 7.83
N LYS A 75 4.22 -1.35 7.09
CA LYS A 75 4.63 -1.39 5.68
C LYS A 75 6.10 -1.77 5.52
N LEU A 76 6.97 -1.26 6.37
CA LEU A 76 8.39 -1.59 6.36
C LEU A 76 8.60 -3.06 6.71
N ASP A 77 7.92 -3.55 7.75
CA ASP A 77 7.99 -4.94 8.20
C ASP A 77 7.56 -5.89 7.08
N GLU A 78 6.44 -5.60 6.44
CA GLU A 78 5.93 -6.41 5.32
C GLU A 78 6.86 -6.41 4.11
N ALA A 79 7.43 -5.25 3.77
CA ALA A 79 8.34 -5.13 2.63
C ALA A 79 9.71 -5.76 2.87
N GLY A 80 10.17 -5.76 4.11
CA GLY A 80 11.54 -6.16 4.46
C GLY A 80 11.68 -7.54 5.09
N LYS A 81 10.57 -8.21 5.46
CA LYS A 81 10.56 -9.48 6.23
C LYS A 81 11.41 -10.61 5.63
N ASP A 82 11.55 -10.65 4.31
CA ASP A 82 12.31 -11.69 3.60
C ASP A 82 13.80 -11.33 3.42
N MET A 83 14.19 -10.08 3.77
CA MET A 83 15.55 -9.58 3.58
C MET A 83 16.22 -9.14 4.88
N LEU A 84 15.44 -8.76 5.88
CA LEU A 84 15.91 -8.19 7.13
C LEU A 84 15.27 -8.89 8.33
N SER A 85 16.03 -9.08 9.39
CA SER A 85 15.49 -9.53 10.68
C SER A 85 14.58 -8.45 11.30
N PRO A 86 13.67 -8.80 12.21
CA PRO A 86 12.84 -7.82 12.92
C PRO A 86 13.65 -6.71 13.60
N ALA A 87 14.79 -7.04 14.19
CA ALA A 87 15.67 -6.06 14.82
C ALA A 87 16.32 -5.09 13.82
N GLN A 88 16.64 -5.57 12.61
CA GLN A 88 17.15 -4.72 11.53
C GLN A 88 16.05 -3.82 10.96
N LEU A 89 14.82 -4.31 10.86
CA LEU A 89 13.66 -3.50 10.43
C LEU A 89 13.35 -2.38 11.41
N GLU A 90 13.39 -2.65 12.71
CA GLU A 90 13.24 -1.64 13.75
C GLU A 90 14.38 -0.60 13.70
N ALA A 91 15.63 -1.07 13.60
CA ALA A 91 16.80 -0.19 13.47
C ALA A 91 16.73 0.67 12.19
N LEU A 92 16.28 0.11 11.08
CA LEU A 92 16.08 0.84 9.81
C LEU A 92 15.03 1.92 9.94
N ALA A 93 13.89 1.61 10.59
CA ALA A 93 12.84 2.58 10.85
C ALA A 93 13.35 3.74 11.72
N ASP A 94 14.09 3.44 12.79
CA ASP A 94 14.65 4.45 13.68
C ASP A 94 15.70 5.31 12.97
N ALA A 95 16.64 4.69 12.25
CA ALA A 95 17.64 5.41 11.46
C ALA A 95 16.99 6.33 10.41
N SER A 96 15.90 5.89 9.76
CA SER A 96 15.18 6.67 8.77
C SER A 96 14.47 7.88 9.39
N ARG A 97 13.88 7.74 10.57
CA ARG A 97 13.25 8.85 11.30
C ARG A 97 14.27 9.91 11.74
N ASN A 98 15.46 9.47 12.06
CA ASN A 98 16.53 10.33 12.59
C ASN A 98 17.53 10.79 11.51
N ILE A 99 17.19 10.65 10.23
CA ILE A 99 18.09 10.97 9.11
C ILE A 99 18.55 12.43 9.11
N GLY A 100 17.70 13.34 9.59
CA GLY A 100 18.04 14.76 9.71
C GLY A 100 19.10 15.05 10.77
N ALA A 101 19.20 14.22 11.81
CA ALA A 101 20.18 14.36 12.90
C ALA A 101 21.47 13.58 12.62
N HIS A 102 21.39 12.40 12.01
CA HIS A 102 22.49 11.46 11.88
C HIS A 102 22.95 11.21 10.43
N GLY A 103 22.28 11.83 9.45
CA GLY A 103 22.55 11.62 8.03
C GLY A 103 22.10 10.24 7.55
N ILE A 104 22.43 9.91 6.30
CA ILE A 104 22.04 8.66 5.63
C ILE A 104 22.89 7.45 6.03
N GLY A 105 24.06 7.67 6.65
CA GLY A 105 25.04 6.62 6.99
C GLY A 105 24.46 5.41 7.71
N PRO A 106 23.70 5.57 8.81
CA PRO A 106 23.09 4.45 9.53
C PRO A 106 22.15 3.63 8.66
N VAL A 107 21.33 4.27 7.81
CA VAL A 107 20.41 3.60 6.89
C VAL A 107 21.18 2.74 5.89
N THR A 108 22.22 3.31 5.26
CA THR A 108 23.02 2.59 4.25
C THR A 108 23.82 1.44 4.86
N LYS A 109 24.25 1.56 6.12
CA LYS A 109 24.91 0.47 6.82
C LYS A 109 23.98 -0.74 6.98
N ILE A 110 22.77 -0.52 7.51
CA ILE A 110 21.78 -1.59 7.72
C ILE A 110 21.43 -2.26 6.38
N MET A 111 21.25 -1.48 5.32
CA MET A 111 20.90 -2.01 4.00
C MET A 111 22.04 -2.84 3.38
N ARG A 112 23.29 -2.55 3.69
CA ARG A 112 24.45 -3.36 3.23
C ARG A 112 24.59 -4.66 4.00
N GLU A 113 24.16 -4.68 5.26
CA GLU A 113 24.18 -5.85 6.13
C GLU A 113 22.94 -6.75 5.91
N ALA A 114 22.02 -6.33 5.05
CA ALA A 114 20.88 -7.14 4.65
C ALA A 114 21.38 -8.41 3.93
N GLU A 115 21.02 -9.56 4.42
CA GLU A 115 21.21 -10.80 3.68
C GLU A 115 20.25 -10.78 2.48
N ILE A 116 20.81 -10.49 1.31
CA ILE A 116 20.09 -10.71 0.06
C ILE A 116 20.01 -12.23 -0.09
N GLY A 117 18.84 -12.79 0.17
CA GLY A 117 18.61 -14.21 0.02
C GLY A 117 19.01 -14.63 -1.41
N GLN A 118 19.98 -15.54 -1.47
CA GLN A 118 20.44 -16.19 -2.69
C GLN A 118 19.39 -17.21 -3.16
#